data_7638a30ffdbeefadc1457169a56528c8
#
_entry.id   7638a30ffdbeefadc1457169a56528c8
#
_cell.length_a   1.000
_cell.length_b   1.000
_cell.length_c   1.000
_cell.angle_alpha   90.00
_cell.angle_beta   90.00
_cell.angle_gamma   90.00
#
_symmetry.space_group_name_H-M   'P 1'
#
loop_
_entity.id
_entity.type
_entity.pdbx_description
1 polymer ?
#
loop_
_entity_poly.entity_id
_entity_poly.type
_entity_poly.pdbx_seq_one_letter_code
_entity_poly.pdbx_strand_id
1 'polypeptide(L)'
;QVTDFKHSPMIRAAVTKVNGVPSADIRNRKDISGEAAYMLTGEILMTWRPELPADSTITAGSWWPTDYSGPALVSLRDQDAISLGIKVGDKIEITLFGESFEATVANLRDFKFQTGLNFLVTTSPHAFYDFPGTNLATIKAAQGHEKDVERALARKYPDLTFLPVGEALSQAAGILSQPSTAVNIVGALAVVNGLLVLAGTMAAGRKQREADAVVNKVLGSTRADVVRVFAVEYALLGGFAALLALGVGVAGAYAIVKGAQM
;
A
#
# COMPACT_ATOMS: atom_id res chain seq x y z
N GLN A 1 24.60 9.05 15.21
CA GLN A 1 23.20 8.87 15.66
C GLN A 1 22.19 9.14 14.53
N VAL A 2 22.51 10.02 13.57
CA VAL A 2 21.73 10.24 12.34
C VAL A 2 22.36 9.40 11.24
N THR A 3 21.54 8.58 10.57
CA THR A 3 22.01 7.64 9.54
C THR A 3 21.65 8.08 8.13
N ASP A 4 20.62 8.91 7.96
CA ASP A 4 20.22 9.47 6.69
C ASP A 4 19.57 10.84 6.90
N PHE A 5 19.88 11.78 6.04
CA PHE A 5 19.29 13.12 6.03
C PHE A 5 18.93 13.49 4.60
N LYS A 6 17.66 13.76 4.37
CA LYS A 6 17.17 14.25 3.09
C LYS A 6 16.33 15.50 3.32
N HIS A 7 16.38 16.43 2.40
CA HIS A 7 15.51 17.60 2.42
C HIS A 7 14.96 17.92 1.04
N SER A 8 13.86 18.62 1.02
CA SER A 8 13.22 19.09 -0.20
C SER A 8 12.50 20.40 0.08
N PRO A 9 12.65 21.40 -0.76
CA PRO A 9 11.78 22.55 -0.74
C PRO A 9 10.36 22.11 -1.09
N MET A 10 9.36 22.71 -0.49
CA MET A 10 7.95 22.47 -0.79
C MET A 10 7.13 23.75 -0.77
N ILE A 11 6.08 23.74 -1.55
CA ILE A 11 5.11 24.83 -1.63
C ILE A 11 3.71 24.24 -1.82
N ARG A 12 2.69 24.96 -1.37
CA ARG A 12 1.29 24.61 -1.67
C ARG A 12 0.88 25.32 -2.94
N ALA A 13 0.45 24.55 -3.94
CA ALA A 13 -0.04 25.07 -5.20
C ALA A 13 -1.15 24.17 -5.74
N ALA A 14 -2.00 24.72 -6.59
CA ALA A 14 -3.12 24.00 -7.18
C ALA A 14 -2.89 23.76 -8.67
N VAL A 15 -3.22 22.58 -9.16
CA VAL A 15 -3.39 22.33 -10.59
C VAL A 15 -4.79 22.80 -10.97
N THR A 16 -4.89 23.89 -11.70
CA THR A 16 -6.17 24.53 -12.04
C THR A 16 -6.71 24.11 -13.41
N LYS A 17 -5.83 23.81 -14.37
CA LYS A 17 -6.23 23.30 -15.69
C LYS A 17 -5.23 22.28 -16.21
N VAL A 18 -5.73 21.37 -17.06
CA VAL A 18 -4.94 20.43 -17.85
C VAL A 18 -5.38 20.58 -19.31
N ASN A 19 -4.44 20.94 -20.20
CA ASN A 19 -4.72 21.24 -21.60
C ASN A 19 -5.88 22.23 -21.80
N GLY A 20 -5.96 23.24 -20.94
CA GLY A 20 -7.03 24.24 -20.98
C GLY A 20 -8.37 23.80 -20.35
N VAL A 21 -8.52 22.53 -19.97
CA VAL A 21 -9.73 22.01 -19.31
C VAL A 21 -9.61 22.24 -17.79
N PRO A 22 -10.61 22.86 -17.14
CA PRO A 22 -10.60 23.08 -15.70
C PRO A 22 -10.48 21.75 -14.92
N SER A 23 -9.66 21.75 -13.86
CA SER A 23 -9.44 20.58 -13.01
C SER A 23 -10.73 20.04 -12.37
N ALA A 24 -11.69 20.92 -12.07
CA ALA A 24 -12.98 20.53 -11.52
C ALA A 24 -13.78 19.63 -12.49
N ASP A 25 -13.72 19.92 -13.78
CA ASP A 25 -14.44 19.14 -14.80
C ASP A 25 -13.80 17.77 -14.99
N ILE A 26 -12.46 17.70 -14.95
CA ILE A 26 -11.71 16.44 -15.04
C ILE A 26 -12.00 15.59 -13.80
N ARG A 27 -11.93 16.16 -12.61
CA ARG A 27 -12.13 15.45 -11.34
C ARG A 27 -13.52 14.80 -11.22
N ASN A 28 -14.54 15.40 -11.82
CA ASN A 28 -15.90 14.89 -11.77
C ASN A 28 -16.17 13.70 -12.70
N ARG A 29 -15.18 13.25 -13.46
CA ARG A 29 -15.28 12.05 -14.31
C ARG A 29 -15.34 10.80 -13.43
N LYS A 30 -16.18 9.83 -13.83
CA LYS A 30 -16.41 8.58 -13.08
C LYS A 30 -15.28 7.54 -13.21
N ASP A 31 -14.39 7.72 -14.17
CA ASP A 31 -13.30 6.80 -14.52
C ASP A 31 -11.98 7.11 -13.82
N ILE A 32 -11.95 8.15 -12.95
CA ILE A 32 -10.73 8.58 -12.27
C ILE A 32 -10.63 7.92 -10.89
N SER A 33 -9.44 7.41 -10.56
CA SER A 33 -9.15 6.90 -9.22
C SER A 33 -9.16 8.02 -8.18
N GLY A 34 -9.56 7.71 -6.93
CA GLY A 34 -9.58 8.69 -5.85
C GLY A 34 -8.21 9.30 -5.56
N GLU A 35 -7.13 8.55 -5.75
CA GLU A 35 -5.75 9.04 -5.61
C GLU A 35 -5.41 10.07 -6.69
N ALA A 36 -5.71 9.79 -7.96
CA ALA A 36 -5.48 10.73 -9.05
C ALA A 36 -6.36 11.98 -8.93
N ALA A 37 -7.61 11.83 -8.48
CA ALA A 37 -8.49 12.96 -8.20
C ALA A 37 -7.90 13.90 -7.15
N TYR A 38 -7.15 13.38 -6.16
CA TYR A 38 -6.48 14.20 -5.13
C TYR A 38 -5.55 15.24 -5.72
N MET A 39 -4.84 14.94 -6.82
CA MET A 39 -3.97 15.90 -7.50
C MET A 39 -4.73 17.15 -8.01
N LEU A 40 -6.04 17.03 -8.21
CA LEU A 40 -6.92 18.08 -8.74
C LEU A 40 -7.89 18.66 -7.69
N THR A 41 -7.74 18.32 -6.39
CA THR A 41 -8.71 18.73 -5.33
C THR A 41 -8.53 20.15 -4.82
N GLY A 42 -7.49 20.85 -5.24
CA GLY A 42 -7.13 22.19 -4.74
C GLY A 42 -5.63 22.27 -4.49
N GLU A 43 -5.23 22.97 -3.43
CA GLU A 43 -3.82 23.10 -3.09
C GLU A 43 -3.24 21.78 -2.58
N ILE A 44 -2.23 21.29 -3.29
CA ILE A 44 -1.43 20.13 -2.91
C ILE A 44 0.02 20.56 -2.64
N LEU A 45 0.76 19.73 -1.97
CA LEU A 45 2.19 19.93 -1.79
C LEU A 45 2.94 19.59 -3.08
N MET A 46 3.69 20.56 -3.60
CA MET A 46 4.58 20.45 -4.74
C MET A 46 6.01 20.76 -4.33
N THR A 47 6.95 20.30 -5.11
CA THR A 47 8.38 20.59 -4.93
C THR A 47 9.01 21.01 -6.25
N TRP A 48 10.20 21.59 -6.18
CA TRP A 48 11.05 21.84 -7.33
C TRP A 48 12.45 21.26 -7.09
N ARG A 49 13.03 20.67 -8.09
CA ARG A 49 14.32 19.99 -7.96
C ARG A 49 15.13 20.05 -9.28
N PRO A 50 16.44 20.27 -9.21
CA PRO A 50 17.32 20.12 -10.36
C PRO A 50 17.55 18.65 -10.73
N GLU A 51 17.57 17.75 -9.76
CA GLU A 51 17.94 16.35 -9.94
C GLU A 51 16.77 15.40 -9.70
N LEU A 52 16.77 14.27 -10.43
CA LEU A 52 15.82 13.18 -10.20
C LEU A 52 16.05 12.56 -8.81
N PRO A 53 15.02 12.41 -7.98
CA PRO A 53 15.15 11.70 -6.72
C PRO A 53 15.64 10.25 -6.93
N ALA A 54 16.58 9.79 -6.10
CA ALA A 54 17.23 8.48 -6.24
C ALA A 54 16.26 7.28 -6.15
N ASP A 55 15.10 7.48 -5.53
CA ASP A 55 14.04 6.48 -5.37
C ASP A 55 12.91 6.63 -6.40
N SER A 56 13.14 7.39 -7.46
CA SER A 56 12.22 7.60 -8.58
C SER A 56 12.77 7.02 -9.87
N THR A 57 11.89 6.47 -10.70
CA THR A 57 12.22 5.92 -12.03
C THR A 57 11.35 6.60 -13.06
N ILE A 58 11.96 7.13 -14.13
CA ILE A 58 11.23 7.70 -15.27
C ILE A 58 10.56 6.58 -16.06
N THR A 59 9.26 6.70 -16.26
CA THR A 59 8.44 5.75 -17.04
C THR A 59 8.16 6.27 -18.45
N ALA A 60 8.11 7.59 -18.64
CA ALA A 60 7.94 8.23 -19.94
C ALA A 60 8.59 9.61 -19.95
N GLY A 61 9.12 10.02 -21.10
CA GLY A 61 9.82 11.30 -21.26
C GLY A 61 11.25 11.28 -20.70
N SER A 62 11.78 12.44 -20.34
CA SER A 62 13.12 12.59 -19.77
C SER A 62 13.16 13.67 -18.69
N TRP A 63 14.07 13.51 -17.73
CA TRP A 63 14.32 14.55 -16.72
C TRP A 63 15.01 15.75 -17.37
N TRP A 64 14.79 16.93 -16.83
CA TRP A 64 15.45 18.16 -17.29
C TRP A 64 16.92 18.21 -16.88
N PRO A 65 17.77 18.99 -17.60
CA PRO A 65 19.15 19.26 -17.20
C PRO A 65 19.20 19.98 -15.83
N THR A 66 20.26 19.74 -15.07
CA THR A 66 20.43 20.32 -13.72
C THR A 66 20.46 21.86 -13.73
N ASP A 67 20.95 22.44 -14.82
CA ASP A 67 21.05 23.90 -15.06
C ASP A 67 19.88 24.46 -15.90
N TYR A 68 18.79 23.70 -16.00
CA TYR A 68 17.63 24.11 -16.80
C TYR A 68 17.02 25.40 -16.28
N SER A 69 16.93 26.40 -17.16
CA SER A 69 16.38 27.75 -16.90
C SER A 69 15.30 28.19 -17.89
N GLY A 70 14.76 27.23 -18.67
CA GLY A 70 13.70 27.47 -19.65
C GLY A 70 12.31 27.60 -19.01
N PRO A 71 11.25 27.56 -19.84
CA PRO A 71 9.86 27.56 -19.39
C PRO A 71 9.58 26.45 -18.37
N ALA A 72 8.64 26.66 -17.46
CA ALA A 72 8.34 25.70 -16.41
C ALA A 72 8.03 24.30 -16.96
N LEU A 73 8.74 23.31 -16.44
CA LEU A 73 8.51 21.90 -16.71
C LEU A 73 7.97 21.20 -15.48
N VAL A 74 7.19 20.15 -15.68
CA VAL A 74 6.61 19.38 -14.60
C VAL A 74 6.81 17.87 -14.82
N SER A 75 7.10 17.19 -13.72
CA SER A 75 7.15 15.74 -13.59
C SER A 75 6.00 15.27 -12.72
N LEU A 76 5.23 14.29 -13.19
CA LEU A 76 4.07 13.74 -12.51
C LEU A 76 4.28 12.28 -12.14
N ARG A 77 3.54 11.80 -11.11
CA ARG A 77 3.45 10.37 -10.85
C ARG A 77 2.70 9.71 -12.01
N ASP A 78 3.25 8.63 -12.57
CA ASP A 78 2.72 8.00 -13.78
C ASP A 78 1.31 7.44 -13.61
N GLN A 79 1.02 6.77 -12.48
CA GLN A 79 -0.29 6.20 -12.19
C GLN A 79 -1.39 7.27 -12.19
N ASP A 80 -1.11 8.45 -11.59
CA ASP A 80 -2.06 9.55 -11.56
C ASP A 80 -2.23 10.16 -12.94
N ALA A 81 -1.12 10.40 -13.65
CA ALA A 81 -1.16 10.93 -15.00
C ALA A 81 -1.93 10.03 -15.97
N ILE A 82 -1.71 8.71 -15.92
CA ILE A 82 -2.45 7.73 -16.73
C ILE A 82 -3.94 7.77 -16.40
N SER A 83 -4.31 7.77 -15.11
CA SER A 83 -5.71 7.83 -14.69
C SER A 83 -6.41 9.12 -15.14
N LEU A 84 -5.69 10.25 -15.16
CA LEU A 84 -6.21 11.54 -15.61
C LEU A 84 -6.16 11.71 -17.14
N GLY A 85 -5.49 10.81 -17.86
CA GLY A 85 -5.27 10.90 -19.31
C GLY A 85 -4.18 11.90 -19.70
N ILE A 86 -3.29 12.28 -18.77
CA ILE A 86 -2.20 13.23 -18.99
C ILE A 86 -1.00 12.50 -19.61
N LYS A 87 -0.37 13.15 -20.58
CA LYS A 87 0.79 12.61 -21.32
C LYS A 87 1.95 13.60 -21.31
N VAL A 88 3.13 13.09 -21.63
CA VAL A 88 4.31 13.93 -21.88
C VAL A 88 4.01 14.90 -23.03
N GLY A 89 4.31 16.18 -22.81
CA GLY A 89 4.04 17.28 -23.72
C GLY A 89 2.73 18.03 -23.41
N ASP A 90 1.86 17.49 -22.57
CA ASP A 90 0.64 18.18 -22.15
C ASP A 90 0.95 19.43 -21.30
N LYS A 91 0.01 20.36 -21.28
CA LYS A 91 0.14 21.62 -20.56
C LYS A 91 -0.70 21.59 -19.28
N ILE A 92 -0.09 22.00 -18.20
CA ILE A 92 -0.71 22.10 -16.88
C ILE A 92 -0.62 23.55 -16.41
N GLU A 93 -1.76 24.12 -16.02
CA GLU A 93 -1.80 25.42 -15.36
C GLU A 93 -1.69 25.20 -13.84
N ILE A 94 -0.69 25.81 -13.23
CA ILE A 94 -0.45 25.77 -11.79
C ILE A 94 -0.72 27.17 -11.22
N THR A 95 -1.51 27.21 -10.15
CA THR A 95 -1.85 28.46 -9.45
C THR A 95 -1.34 28.38 -8.01
N LEU A 96 -0.67 29.44 -7.57
CA LEU A 96 -0.22 29.62 -6.19
C LEU A 96 -0.27 31.11 -5.84
N PHE A 97 -0.65 31.44 -4.62
CA PHE A 97 -0.81 32.81 -4.13
C PHE A 97 -1.61 33.77 -5.07
N GLY A 98 -2.51 33.16 -5.87
CA GLY A 98 -3.33 33.93 -6.82
C GLY A 98 -2.67 34.18 -8.19
N GLU A 99 -1.43 33.78 -8.38
CA GLU A 99 -0.73 33.84 -9.66
C GLU A 99 -0.79 32.46 -10.36
N SER A 100 -1.02 32.48 -11.68
CA SER A 100 -1.08 31.27 -12.50
C SER A 100 -0.01 31.26 -13.57
N PHE A 101 0.62 30.13 -13.78
CA PHE A 101 1.57 29.92 -14.86
C PHE A 101 1.37 28.56 -15.51
N GLU A 102 1.76 28.44 -16.77
CA GLU A 102 1.69 27.19 -17.52
C GLU A 102 3.00 26.44 -17.40
N ALA A 103 2.93 25.13 -17.14
CA ALA A 103 4.05 24.22 -17.16
C ALA A 103 3.79 23.07 -18.15
N THR A 104 4.83 22.60 -18.82
CA THR A 104 4.75 21.46 -19.74
C THR A 104 5.16 20.18 -19.05
N VAL A 105 4.41 19.10 -19.23
CA VAL A 105 4.74 17.77 -18.69
C VAL A 105 5.98 17.23 -19.44
N ALA A 106 7.13 17.25 -18.77
CA ALA A 106 8.39 16.77 -19.32
C ALA A 106 8.54 15.25 -19.20
N ASN A 107 8.03 14.70 -18.12
CA ASN A 107 8.13 13.26 -17.86
C ASN A 107 7.06 12.76 -16.89
N LEU A 108 6.87 11.44 -16.93
CA LEU A 108 6.13 10.68 -15.94
C LEU A 108 7.13 9.79 -15.19
N ARG A 109 6.90 9.62 -13.86
CA ARG A 109 7.80 8.84 -13.02
C ARG A 109 7.02 7.97 -12.02
N ASP A 110 7.56 6.82 -11.73
CA ASP A 110 7.13 5.98 -10.62
C ASP A 110 8.04 6.17 -9.40
N PHE A 111 7.46 6.13 -8.20
CA PHE A 111 8.17 6.20 -6.94
C PHE A 111 7.35 5.59 -5.81
N LYS A 112 8.04 5.18 -4.76
CA LYS A 112 7.43 4.68 -3.54
C LYS A 112 7.40 5.77 -2.47
N PHE A 113 6.25 5.98 -1.83
CA PHE A 113 6.09 6.97 -0.74
C PHE A 113 6.89 6.66 0.53
N GLN A 114 7.70 5.62 0.55
CA GLN A 114 8.41 5.14 1.74
C GLN A 114 9.40 6.14 2.34
N THR A 115 9.88 7.10 1.56
CA THR A 115 10.90 8.08 2.01
C THR A 115 10.32 9.40 2.50
N GLY A 116 9.02 9.63 2.31
CA GLY A 116 8.32 10.84 2.77
C GLY A 116 8.66 12.14 2.02
N LEU A 117 9.58 12.12 1.05
CA LEU A 117 10.02 13.29 0.27
C LEU A 117 9.67 13.21 -1.22
N ASN A 118 8.81 12.29 -1.60
CA ASN A 118 8.28 12.21 -2.95
C ASN A 118 6.94 12.94 -3.03
N PHE A 119 6.83 13.82 -3.99
CA PHE A 119 5.67 14.65 -4.25
C PHE A 119 5.00 14.20 -5.54
N LEU A 120 3.67 14.28 -5.62
CA LEU A 120 2.91 13.94 -6.82
C LEU A 120 3.33 14.79 -8.02
N VAL A 121 3.60 16.07 -7.76
CA VAL A 121 4.02 17.06 -8.74
C VAL A 121 5.38 17.61 -8.33
N THR A 122 6.33 17.52 -9.24
CA THR A 122 7.66 18.15 -9.11
C THR A 122 7.89 19.03 -10.30
N THR A 123 8.35 20.28 -10.09
CA THR A 123 8.65 21.21 -11.17
C THR A 123 10.15 21.38 -11.38
N SER A 124 10.52 21.96 -12.52
CA SER A 124 11.87 22.44 -12.78
C SER A 124 12.25 23.54 -11.79
N PRO A 125 13.55 23.76 -11.52
CA PRO A 125 14.01 24.60 -10.42
C PRO A 125 13.44 26.01 -10.40
N HIS A 126 13.41 26.69 -11.53
CA HIS A 126 13.03 28.11 -11.60
C HIS A 126 11.54 28.40 -11.47
N ALA A 127 10.68 27.37 -11.53
CA ALA A 127 9.23 27.57 -11.50
C ALA A 127 8.71 28.23 -10.22
N PHE A 128 9.42 28.07 -9.07
CA PHE A 128 8.98 28.55 -7.76
C PHE A 128 10.03 29.39 -7.01
N TYR A 129 11.13 29.82 -7.65
CA TYR A 129 12.20 30.55 -6.95
C TYR A 129 11.76 31.88 -6.33
N ASP A 130 10.82 32.56 -6.94
CA ASP A 130 10.34 33.86 -6.48
C ASP A 130 9.27 33.76 -5.40
N PHE A 131 8.89 32.54 -5.00
CA PHE A 131 7.83 32.31 -4.01
C PHE A 131 8.39 31.82 -2.68
N PRO A 132 7.79 32.21 -1.56
CA PRO A 132 8.20 31.76 -0.23
C PRO A 132 7.86 30.27 -0.05
N GLY A 133 8.86 29.41 -0.15
CA GLY A 133 8.72 27.98 0.08
C GLY A 133 9.10 27.59 1.50
N THR A 134 8.59 26.44 1.96
CA THR A 134 8.99 25.79 3.20
C THR A 134 9.91 24.62 2.86
N ASN A 135 10.87 24.29 3.73
CA ASN A 135 11.71 23.11 3.56
C ASN A 135 11.19 21.96 4.43
N LEU A 136 10.95 20.83 3.81
CA LEU A 136 10.68 19.57 4.49
C LEU A 136 11.97 18.75 4.54
N ALA A 137 12.33 18.27 5.73
CA ALA A 137 13.46 17.38 5.90
C ALA A 137 13.03 16.09 6.57
N THR A 138 13.63 14.97 6.16
CA THR A 138 13.50 13.69 6.84
C THR A 138 14.86 13.28 7.42
N ILE A 139 14.82 12.80 8.64
CA ILE A 139 16.00 12.33 9.38
C ILE A 139 15.72 10.89 9.80
N LYS A 140 16.63 9.99 9.46
CA LYS A 140 16.61 8.64 9.97
C LYS A 140 17.59 8.55 11.15
N ALA A 141 17.05 8.39 12.34
CA ALA A 141 17.82 8.16 13.55
C ALA A 141 18.14 6.66 13.70
N ALA A 142 19.21 6.35 14.44
CA ALA A 142 19.44 4.98 14.88
C ALA A 142 18.32 4.55 15.83
N GLN A 143 17.95 3.27 15.77
CA GLN A 143 16.84 2.72 16.55
C GLN A 143 17.00 3.01 18.06
N GLY A 144 15.95 3.57 18.67
CA GLY A 144 15.94 3.96 20.08
C GLY A 144 16.56 5.32 20.41
N HIS A 145 17.12 6.03 19.40
CA HIS A 145 17.71 7.37 19.59
C HIS A 145 16.86 8.51 19.00
N GLU A 146 15.65 8.22 18.51
CA GLU A 146 14.78 9.17 17.83
C GLU A 146 14.48 10.38 18.74
N LYS A 147 14.10 10.13 19.99
CA LYS A 147 13.76 11.19 20.98
C LYS A 147 14.98 12.01 21.41
N ASP A 148 16.16 11.44 21.36
CA ASP A 148 17.40 12.15 21.70
C ASP A 148 17.79 13.10 20.56
N VAL A 149 17.66 12.64 19.33
CA VAL A 149 17.87 13.48 18.13
C VAL A 149 16.83 14.62 18.08
N GLU A 150 15.55 14.32 18.30
CA GLU A 150 14.49 15.32 18.36
C GLU A 150 14.78 16.39 19.43
N ARG A 151 15.11 15.99 20.66
CA ARG A 151 15.45 16.93 21.75
C ARG A 151 16.66 17.78 21.44
N ALA A 152 17.70 17.19 20.85
CA ALA A 152 18.91 17.91 20.48
C ALA A 152 18.63 18.97 19.40
N LEU A 153 17.83 18.62 18.40
CA LEU A 153 17.44 19.53 17.33
C LEU A 153 16.50 20.63 17.83
N ALA A 154 15.48 20.29 18.63
CA ALA A 154 14.53 21.26 19.19
C ALA A 154 15.22 22.30 20.09
N ARG A 155 16.27 21.90 20.84
CA ARG A 155 17.07 22.86 21.63
C ARG A 155 17.88 23.81 20.76
N LYS A 156 18.39 23.32 19.63
CA LYS A 156 19.28 24.11 18.75
C LYS A 156 18.49 24.94 17.75
N TYR A 157 17.31 24.47 17.35
CA TYR A 157 16.46 25.07 16.33
C TYR A 157 15.00 25.07 16.81
N PRO A 158 14.61 26.03 17.68
CA PRO A 158 13.26 26.06 18.28
C PRO A 158 12.15 26.32 17.27
N ASP A 159 12.47 26.89 16.11
CA ASP A 159 11.51 27.20 15.05
C ASP A 159 11.17 26.01 14.16
N LEU A 160 11.81 24.84 14.38
CA LEU A 160 11.51 23.62 13.62
C LEU A 160 10.35 22.87 14.25
N THR A 161 9.40 22.43 13.41
CA THR A 161 8.34 21.52 13.80
C THR A 161 8.77 20.08 13.51
N PHE A 162 8.70 19.21 14.53
CA PHE A 162 9.05 17.80 14.40
C PHE A 162 7.79 16.94 14.36
N LEU A 163 7.77 15.98 13.45
CA LEU A 163 6.71 14.98 13.35
C LEU A 163 7.33 13.57 13.46
N PRO A 164 7.10 12.84 14.56
CA PRO A 164 7.65 11.50 14.76
C PRO A 164 6.89 10.45 13.93
N VAL A 165 7.23 10.34 12.65
CA VAL A 165 6.55 9.43 11.70
C VAL A 165 6.70 7.96 12.13
N GLY A 166 7.81 7.59 12.77
CA GLY A 166 8.06 6.23 13.26
C GLY A 166 7.07 5.79 14.32
N GLU A 167 6.68 6.67 15.25
CA GLU A 167 5.66 6.35 16.28
C GLU A 167 4.27 6.18 15.63
N ALA A 168 3.90 7.05 14.70
CA ALA A 168 2.62 6.94 13.98
C ALA A 168 2.52 5.65 13.18
N LEU A 169 3.59 5.26 12.48
CA LEU A 169 3.65 4.00 11.73
C LEU A 169 3.60 2.77 12.65
N SER A 170 4.30 2.81 13.79
CA SER A 170 4.28 1.70 14.76
C SER A 170 2.93 1.53 15.43
N GLN A 171 2.23 2.62 15.73
CA GLN A 171 0.85 2.58 16.23
C GLN A 171 -0.12 2.01 15.19
N ALA A 172 -0.02 2.45 13.94
CA ALA A 172 -0.82 1.91 12.85
C ALA A 172 -0.57 0.41 12.62
N ALA A 173 0.70 -0.02 12.63
CA ALA A 173 1.08 -1.43 12.56
C ALA A 173 0.57 -2.24 13.76
N GLY A 174 0.59 -1.67 14.96
CA GLY A 174 0.03 -2.26 16.18
C GLY A 174 -1.48 -2.50 16.08
N ILE A 175 -2.23 -1.55 15.53
CA ILE A 175 -3.68 -1.69 15.30
C ILE A 175 -3.96 -2.81 14.29
N LEU A 176 -3.16 -2.93 13.24
CA LEU A 176 -3.30 -3.97 12.21
C LEU A 176 -2.88 -5.37 12.71
N SER A 177 -2.01 -5.46 13.72
CA SER A 177 -1.59 -6.75 14.28
C SER A 177 -2.60 -7.38 15.24
N GLN A 178 -3.46 -6.59 15.89
CA GLN A 178 -4.48 -7.10 16.84
C GLN A 178 -5.50 -8.05 16.17
N PRO A 179 -6.06 -7.75 14.98
CA PRO A 179 -6.94 -8.68 14.28
C PRO A 179 -6.27 -10.02 13.94
N SER A 180 -4.98 -10.03 13.60
CA SER A 180 -4.22 -11.26 13.32
C SER A 180 -4.20 -12.21 14.49
N THR A 181 -4.02 -11.72 15.71
CA THR A 181 -4.02 -12.54 16.94
C THR A 181 -5.40 -13.13 17.19
N ALA A 182 -6.47 -12.34 17.03
CA ALA A 182 -7.83 -12.82 17.18
C ALA A 182 -8.18 -13.91 16.16
N VAL A 183 -7.79 -13.71 14.88
CA VAL A 183 -7.99 -14.70 13.82
C VAL A 183 -7.24 -15.99 14.12
N ASN A 184 -6.00 -15.93 14.61
CA ASN A 184 -5.23 -17.10 15.00
C ASN A 184 -5.86 -17.88 16.14
N ILE A 185 -6.40 -17.20 17.17
CA ILE A 185 -7.10 -17.83 18.29
C ILE A 185 -8.38 -18.53 17.81
N VAL A 186 -9.19 -17.84 16.99
CA VAL A 186 -10.41 -18.43 16.43
C VAL A 186 -10.08 -19.61 15.52
N GLY A 187 -9.04 -19.50 14.72
CA GLY A 187 -8.54 -20.60 13.88
C GLY A 187 -8.09 -21.82 14.70
N ALA A 188 -7.35 -21.60 15.78
CA ALA A 188 -6.92 -22.67 16.69
C ALA A 188 -8.12 -23.36 17.36
N LEU A 189 -9.10 -22.59 17.84
CA LEU A 189 -10.34 -23.13 18.42
C LEU A 189 -11.16 -23.93 17.40
N ALA A 190 -11.23 -23.48 16.15
CA ALA A 190 -11.91 -24.19 15.08
C ALA A 190 -11.22 -25.55 14.77
N VAL A 191 -9.89 -25.59 14.76
CA VAL A 191 -9.12 -26.84 14.59
C VAL A 191 -9.38 -27.82 15.75
N VAL A 192 -9.33 -27.33 17.00
CA VAL A 192 -9.61 -28.17 18.18
C VAL A 192 -11.04 -28.71 18.13
N ASN A 193 -12.02 -27.88 17.80
CA ASN A 193 -13.41 -28.32 17.65
C ASN A 193 -13.57 -29.36 16.53
N GLY A 194 -12.92 -29.17 15.39
CA GLY A 194 -12.91 -30.14 14.30
C GLY A 194 -12.32 -31.49 14.72
N LEU A 195 -11.23 -31.51 15.50
CA LEU A 195 -10.64 -32.73 16.05
C LEU A 195 -11.56 -33.42 17.04
N LEU A 196 -12.27 -32.69 17.91
CA LEU A 196 -13.25 -33.26 18.85
C LEU A 196 -14.44 -33.89 18.13
N VAL A 197 -14.97 -33.23 17.09
CA VAL A 197 -16.04 -33.80 16.26
C VAL A 197 -15.57 -35.07 15.56
N LEU A 198 -14.34 -35.07 15.00
CA LEU A 198 -13.77 -36.25 14.38
C LEU A 198 -13.63 -37.41 15.37
N ALA A 199 -13.09 -37.14 16.55
CA ALA A 199 -12.96 -38.16 17.61
C ALA A 199 -14.32 -38.71 18.04
N GLY A 200 -15.34 -37.84 18.18
CA GLY A 200 -16.71 -38.21 18.52
C GLY A 200 -17.36 -39.13 17.46
N THR A 201 -17.20 -38.78 16.20
CA THR A 201 -17.71 -39.61 15.08
C THR A 201 -17.01 -40.95 14.99
N MET A 202 -15.69 -40.97 15.23
CA MET A 202 -14.93 -42.24 15.31
C MET A 202 -15.40 -43.13 16.49
N ALA A 203 -15.67 -42.56 17.64
CA ALA A 203 -16.18 -43.27 18.81
C ALA A 203 -17.59 -43.83 18.57
N ALA A 204 -18.48 -43.04 17.99
CA ALA A 204 -19.86 -43.44 17.70
C ALA A 204 -19.94 -44.59 16.65
N GLY A 205 -19.03 -44.57 15.66
CA GLY A 205 -18.97 -45.61 14.60
C GLY A 205 -18.28 -46.92 15.00
N ARG A 206 -17.75 -47.00 16.25
CA ARG A 206 -16.86 -48.13 16.64
C ARG A 206 -17.53 -49.49 16.53
N LYS A 207 -18.77 -49.68 16.98
CA LYS A 207 -19.49 -50.99 16.92
C LYS A 207 -19.71 -51.45 15.46
N GLN A 208 -20.04 -50.51 14.57
CA GLN A 208 -20.28 -50.85 13.16
C GLN A 208 -18.99 -51.26 12.47
N ARG A 209 -17.88 -50.59 12.78
CA ARG A 209 -16.55 -50.92 12.23
C ARG A 209 -15.97 -52.20 12.76
N GLU A 210 -16.26 -52.57 14.02
CA GLU A 210 -15.90 -53.89 14.56
C GLU A 210 -16.60 -55.01 13.78
N ALA A 211 -17.88 -54.85 13.41
CA ALA A 211 -18.61 -55.81 12.58
C ALA A 211 -18.02 -55.88 11.16
N ASP A 212 -17.73 -54.73 10.52
CA ASP A 212 -17.12 -54.72 9.16
C ASP A 212 -15.70 -55.33 9.15
N ALA A 213 -14.92 -55.09 10.21
CA ALA A 213 -13.60 -55.71 10.35
C ALA A 213 -13.66 -57.24 10.53
N VAL A 214 -14.67 -57.77 11.21
CA VAL A 214 -14.90 -59.19 11.37
C VAL A 214 -15.27 -59.81 10.02
N VAL A 215 -16.16 -59.20 9.26
CA VAL A 215 -16.53 -59.67 7.92
C VAL A 215 -15.33 -59.68 6.98
N ASN A 216 -14.52 -58.62 6.95
CA ASN A 216 -13.30 -58.55 6.15
C ASN A 216 -12.27 -59.60 6.55
N LYS A 217 -12.17 -59.93 7.82
CA LYS A 217 -11.26 -60.95 8.32
C LYS A 217 -11.70 -62.36 7.92
N VAL A 218 -13.00 -62.62 7.88
CA VAL A 218 -13.55 -63.91 7.38
C VAL A 218 -13.27 -64.09 5.88
N LEU A 219 -13.24 -63.00 5.12
CA LEU A 219 -12.90 -62.96 3.71
C LEU A 219 -11.39 -63.04 3.44
N GLY A 220 -10.54 -63.21 4.48
CA GLY A 220 -9.09 -63.41 4.35
C GLY A 220 -8.26 -62.13 4.32
N SER A 221 -8.84 -60.95 4.61
CA SER A 221 -8.10 -59.70 4.65
C SER A 221 -7.11 -59.63 5.82
N THR A 222 -5.92 -59.09 5.57
CA THR A 222 -4.92 -58.85 6.62
C THR A 222 -5.28 -57.62 7.45
N ARG A 223 -4.74 -57.50 8.68
CA ARG A 223 -4.90 -56.30 9.51
C ARG A 223 -4.43 -55.01 8.77
N ALA A 224 -3.39 -55.16 7.96
CA ALA A 224 -2.86 -54.02 7.17
C ALA A 224 -3.85 -53.55 6.10
N ASP A 225 -4.59 -54.48 5.47
CA ASP A 225 -5.56 -54.14 4.44
C ASP A 225 -6.76 -53.38 5.03
N VAL A 226 -7.26 -53.83 6.17
CA VAL A 226 -8.34 -53.13 6.90
C VAL A 226 -7.93 -51.72 7.30
N VAL A 227 -6.71 -51.54 7.83
CA VAL A 227 -6.20 -50.21 8.20
C VAL A 227 -6.04 -49.32 6.96
N ARG A 228 -5.56 -49.89 5.84
CA ARG A 228 -5.43 -49.11 4.58
C ARG A 228 -6.80 -48.64 4.06
N VAL A 229 -7.81 -49.47 4.09
CA VAL A 229 -9.18 -49.11 3.64
C VAL A 229 -9.68 -47.92 4.47
N PHE A 230 -9.59 -47.99 5.78
CA PHE A 230 -10.02 -46.89 6.65
C PHE A 230 -9.15 -45.62 6.47
N ALA A 231 -7.83 -45.77 6.28
CA ALA A 231 -6.95 -44.64 6.02
C ALA A 231 -7.32 -43.93 4.72
N VAL A 232 -7.63 -44.64 3.67
CA VAL A 232 -8.06 -44.10 2.38
C VAL A 232 -9.43 -43.40 2.52
N GLU A 233 -10.39 -44.01 3.21
CA GLU A 233 -11.70 -43.45 3.47
C GLU A 233 -11.59 -42.10 4.20
N TYR A 234 -10.83 -42.02 5.28
CA TYR A 234 -10.61 -40.78 6.02
C TYR A 234 -9.81 -39.73 5.24
N ALA A 235 -8.81 -40.18 4.46
CA ALA A 235 -8.06 -39.28 3.61
C ALA A 235 -8.94 -38.60 2.54
N LEU A 236 -9.86 -39.37 1.94
CA LEU A 236 -10.82 -38.85 0.96
C LEU A 236 -11.83 -37.90 1.60
N LEU A 237 -12.42 -38.28 2.75
CA LEU A 237 -13.35 -37.43 3.47
C LEU A 237 -12.68 -36.12 3.95
N GLY A 238 -11.48 -36.23 4.53
CA GLY A 238 -10.71 -35.08 4.98
C GLY A 238 -10.27 -34.18 3.82
N GLY A 239 -9.85 -34.78 2.70
CA GLY A 239 -9.50 -34.06 1.48
C GLY A 239 -10.67 -33.27 0.89
N PHE A 240 -11.84 -33.91 0.84
CA PHE A 240 -13.05 -33.25 0.34
C PHE A 240 -13.49 -32.08 1.27
N ALA A 241 -13.46 -32.29 2.58
CA ALA A 241 -13.76 -31.25 3.56
C ALA A 241 -12.78 -30.07 3.47
N ALA A 242 -11.47 -30.36 3.29
CA ALA A 242 -10.46 -29.32 3.11
C ALA A 242 -10.68 -28.49 1.85
N LEU A 243 -11.03 -29.11 0.72
CA LEU A 243 -11.35 -28.42 -0.53
C LEU A 243 -12.57 -27.52 -0.39
N LEU A 244 -13.63 -27.99 0.29
CA LEU A 244 -14.80 -27.15 0.57
C LEU A 244 -14.47 -25.98 1.47
N ALA A 245 -13.70 -26.21 2.54
CA ALA A 245 -13.28 -25.15 3.46
C ALA A 245 -12.43 -24.08 2.74
N LEU A 246 -11.52 -24.51 1.87
CA LEU A 246 -10.67 -23.62 1.06
C LEU A 246 -11.52 -22.80 0.07
N GLY A 247 -12.49 -23.43 -0.59
CA GLY A 247 -13.43 -22.75 -1.51
C GLY A 247 -14.25 -21.66 -0.80
N VAL A 248 -14.84 -21.98 0.35
CA VAL A 248 -15.62 -21.02 1.14
C VAL A 248 -14.72 -19.91 1.69
N GLY A 249 -13.51 -20.26 2.16
CA GLY A 249 -12.55 -19.27 2.66
C GLY A 249 -12.11 -18.27 1.59
N VAL A 250 -11.77 -18.75 0.39
CA VAL A 250 -11.37 -17.89 -0.74
C VAL A 250 -12.55 -17.02 -1.20
N ALA A 251 -13.75 -17.58 -1.31
CA ALA A 251 -14.94 -16.82 -1.69
C ALA A 251 -15.27 -15.73 -0.67
N GLY A 252 -15.17 -16.03 0.63
CA GLY A 252 -15.37 -15.07 1.70
C GLY A 252 -14.33 -13.94 1.69
N ALA A 253 -13.05 -14.27 1.54
CA ALA A 253 -11.98 -13.29 1.43
C ALA A 253 -12.18 -12.36 0.22
N TYR A 254 -12.54 -12.92 -0.94
CA TYR A 254 -12.83 -12.14 -2.14
C TYR A 254 -14.01 -11.18 -1.96
N ALA A 255 -15.10 -11.65 -1.32
CA ALA A 255 -16.27 -10.82 -1.04
C ALA A 255 -15.94 -9.64 -0.12
N ILE A 256 -15.12 -9.86 0.92
CA ILE A 256 -14.67 -8.80 1.84
C ILE A 256 -13.81 -7.77 1.10
N VAL A 257 -12.83 -8.21 0.31
CA VAL A 257 -11.95 -7.29 -0.44
C VAL A 257 -12.75 -6.46 -1.44
N LYS A 258 -13.67 -7.07 -2.16
CA LYS A 258 -14.53 -6.37 -3.12
C LYS A 258 -15.50 -5.39 -2.44
N GLY A 259 -16.06 -5.76 -1.28
CA GLY A 259 -16.92 -4.88 -0.50
C GLY A 259 -16.19 -3.68 0.13
N ALA A 260 -14.91 -3.81 0.43
CA ALA A 260 -14.08 -2.72 0.95
C ALA A 260 -13.61 -1.73 -0.13
N GLN A 261 -13.78 -2.05 -1.41
CA GLN A 261 -13.44 -1.18 -2.56
C GLN A 261 -14.64 -0.38 -3.10
N MET A 262 -15.83 -0.57 -2.55
CA MET A 262 -17.02 0.23 -2.83
C MET A 262 -17.24 1.30 -1.76
#